data_8de32e656504169e4eea2f7ef353614f
#
_entry.id   8de32e656504169e4eea2f7ef353614f
#
_cell.length_a   1.000
_cell.length_b   1.000
_cell.length_c   1.000
_cell.angle_alpha   90.00
_cell.angle_beta   90.00
_cell.angle_gamma   90.00
#
_symmetry.space_group_name_H-M   'P 1'
#
loop_
_entity.id
_entity.type
_entity.pdbx_description
1 polymer ?
#
loop_
_entity_poly.entity_id
_entity_poly.type
_entity_poly.pdbx_seq_one_letter_code
_entity_poly.pdbx_strand_id
1 'polypeptide(L)'
;MSKFSRIRPLVLGLIFQGDRLLVAEGFDQVKQQKFYRALGGGVDFGESSLQALQREFQEEIQAELTNIQYLGFVESTFTYEGKLGHEWIQFYRCDFADAEFYQKEQIYCIEGKLKFVASWVECDRFRTRELQLVPEACLQYL
;
A
#
# COMPACT_ATOMS: atom_id res chain seq x y z
N MET A 1 -3.50 0.27 -23.15
CA MET A 1 -4.54 0.86 -22.28
C MET A 1 -3.88 1.39 -21.02
N SER A 2 -4.15 2.64 -20.66
CA SER A 2 -3.56 3.22 -19.47
C SER A 2 -4.22 2.66 -18.19
N LYS A 3 -3.55 2.83 -17.04
CA LYS A 3 -4.09 2.39 -15.75
C LYS A 3 -5.39 3.11 -15.36
N PHE A 4 -5.68 4.27 -15.99
CA PHE A 4 -6.90 5.05 -15.73
C PHE A 4 -8.04 4.74 -16.71
N SER A 5 -7.90 3.71 -17.53
CA SER A 5 -8.97 3.29 -18.44
C SER A 5 -9.32 1.82 -18.29
N ARG A 6 -8.94 1.23 -17.16
CA ARG A 6 -9.25 -0.16 -16.82
C ARG A 6 -9.34 -0.34 -15.32
N ILE A 7 -9.99 -1.41 -14.90
CA ILE A 7 -10.00 -1.83 -13.51
C ILE A 7 -8.64 -2.48 -13.22
N ARG A 8 -7.94 -2.01 -12.20
CA ARG A 8 -6.63 -2.53 -11.83
C ARG A 8 -6.75 -3.47 -10.64
N PRO A 9 -6.39 -4.75 -10.78
CA PRO A 9 -6.31 -5.64 -9.62
C PRO A 9 -5.02 -5.37 -8.85
N LEU A 10 -5.16 -5.08 -7.57
CA LEU A 10 -4.04 -4.76 -6.68
C LEU A 10 -4.05 -5.63 -5.44
N VAL A 11 -2.89 -5.70 -4.80
CA VAL A 11 -2.73 -6.27 -3.47
C VAL A 11 -1.95 -5.29 -2.61
N LEU A 12 -2.41 -5.08 -1.38
CA LEU A 12 -1.71 -4.24 -0.41
C LEU A 12 -1.47 -5.04 0.86
N GLY A 13 -0.28 -4.84 1.45
CA GLY A 13 0.12 -5.49 2.69
C GLY A 13 0.20 -4.48 3.83
N LEU A 14 -0.57 -4.70 4.88
CA LEU A 14 -0.54 -3.88 6.06
C LEU A 14 0.48 -4.45 7.04
N ILE A 15 1.52 -3.68 7.32
CA ILE A 15 2.54 -4.05 8.28
C ILE A 15 2.51 -3.04 9.41
N PHE A 16 2.32 -3.55 10.62
CA PHE A 16 2.21 -2.72 11.81
C PHE A 16 3.44 -2.86 12.69
N GLN A 17 3.81 -1.76 13.32
CA GLN A 17 4.76 -1.77 14.42
C GLN A 17 4.09 -1.06 15.59
N GLY A 18 3.52 -1.84 16.51
CA GLY A 18 2.66 -1.29 17.55
C GLY A 18 1.47 -0.57 16.93
N ASP A 19 1.30 0.70 17.23
CA ASP A 19 0.20 1.53 16.71
C ASP A 19 0.57 2.26 15.42
N ARG A 20 1.64 1.86 14.75
CA ARG A 20 2.09 2.50 13.53
C ARG A 20 1.94 1.57 12.33
N LEU A 21 1.59 2.14 11.20
CA LEU A 21 1.43 1.45 9.91
C LEU A 21 2.52 1.90 8.96
N LEU A 22 3.07 0.95 8.20
CA LEU A 22 4.04 1.27 7.16
C LEU A 22 3.32 1.77 5.92
N VAL A 23 3.62 3.00 5.50
CA VAL A 23 2.96 3.65 4.36
C VAL A 23 3.95 4.45 3.53
N ALA A 24 3.60 4.66 2.27
CA ALA A 24 4.27 5.60 1.39
C ALA A 24 3.40 6.83 1.18
N GLU A 25 4.05 7.98 1.04
CA GLU A 25 3.37 9.25 0.82
C GLU A 25 3.20 9.50 -0.67
N GLY A 26 2.04 9.99 -1.06
CA GLY A 26 1.77 10.48 -2.41
C GLY A 26 1.21 11.89 -2.36
N PHE A 27 1.16 12.54 -3.50
CA PHE A 27 0.62 13.89 -3.62
C PHE A 27 -0.19 14.03 -4.90
N ASP A 28 -1.40 14.55 -4.79
CA ASP A 28 -2.26 14.85 -5.93
C ASP A 28 -2.09 16.33 -6.29
N GLN A 29 -1.49 16.60 -7.43
CA GLN A 29 -1.18 17.96 -7.88
C GLN A 29 -2.44 18.77 -8.18
N VAL A 30 -3.50 18.12 -8.68
CA VAL A 30 -4.73 18.80 -9.03
C VAL A 30 -5.50 19.22 -7.78
N LYS A 31 -5.65 18.30 -6.83
CA LYS A 31 -6.34 18.57 -5.56
C LYS A 31 -5.48 19.32 -4.55
N GLN A 32 -4.16 19.37 -4.77
CA GLN A 32 -3.19 19.91 -3.82
C GLN A 32 -3.33 19.22 -2.46
N GLN A 33 -3.39 17.87 -2.49
CA GLN A 33 -3.57 17.04 -1.30
C GLN A 33 -2.53 15.94 -1.22
N LYS A 34 -2.01 15.78 -0.02
CA LYS A 34 -1.13 14.68 0.35
C LYS A 34 -2.00 13.49 0.76
N PHE A 35 -1.55 12.30 0.43
CA PHE A 35 -2.20 11.07 0.87
C PHE A 35 -1.15 10.00 1.18
N TYR A 36 -1.59 8.94 1.86
CA TYR A 36 -0.73 7.84 2.25
C TYR A 36 -1.35 6.52 1.84
N ARG A 37 -0.50 5.56 1.53
CA ARG A 37 -0.94 4.25 1.06
C ARG A 37 -0.02 3.15 1.58
N ALA A 38 -0.59 2.01 1.97
CA ALA A 38 0.19 0.82 2.31
C ALA A 38 0.95 0.32 1.08
N LEU A 39 2.01 -0.45 1.31
CA LEU A 39 2.83 -1.00 0.24
C LEU A 39 2.16 -2.18 -0.44
N GLY A 40 2.50 -2.40 -1.69
CA GLY A 40 2.00 -3.48 -2.51
C GLY A 40 2.08 -3.13 -3.98
N GLY A 41 1.21 -3.67 -4.78
CA GLY A 41 1.21 -3.37 -6.21
C GLY A 41 0.23 -4.20 -7.00
N GLY A 42 0.42 -4.25 -8.31
CA GLY A 42 -0.47 -4.95 -9.22
C GLY A 42 -0.36 -6.45 -9.15
N VAL A 43 -1.49 -7.12 -9.33
CA VAL A 43 -1.55 -8.57 -9.49
C VAL A 43 -1.38 -8.86 -10.98
N ASP A 44 -0.40 -9.69 -11.32
CA ASP A 44 -0.15 -10.07 -12.71
C ASP A 44 -1.06 -11.23 -13.13
N PHE A 45 -1.34 -11.29 -14.41
CA PHE A 45 -2.12 -12.39 -14.97
C PHE A 45 -1.44 -13.73 -14.62
N GLY A 46 -2.20 -14.64 -14.05
CA GLY A 46 -1.72 -15.98 -13.73
C GLY A 46 -1.15 -16.13 -12.32
N GLU A 47 -1.07 -15.05 -11.53
CA GLU A 47 -0.64 -15.17 -10.14
C GLU A 47 -1.80 -14.88 -9.17
N SER A 48 -1.75 -15.53 -8.01
CA SER A 48 -2.70 -15.22 -6.94
C SER A 48 -2.33 -13.90 -6.27
N SER A 49 -3.27 -13.32 -5.51
CA SER A 49 -2.97 -12.10 -4.77
C SER A 49 -1.87 -12.34 -3.72
N LEU A 50 -1.82 -13.53 -3.12
CA LEU A 50 -0.75 -13.88 -2.18
C LEU A 50 0.62 -13.91 -2.87
N GLN A 51 0.70 -14.52 -4.05
CA GLN A 51 1.93 -14.52 -4.83
C GLN A 51 2.35 -13.12 -5.23
N ALA A 52 1.39 -12.29 -5.62
CA ALA A 52 1.64 -10.90 -6.00
C ALA A 52 2.18 -10.10 -4.81
N LEU A 53 1.60 -10.29 -3.62
CA LEU A 53 2.05 -9.62 -2.41
C LEU A 53 3.52 -9.93 -2.12
N GLN A 54 3.88 -11.20 -2.13
CA GLN A 54 5.25 -11.64 -1.87
C GLN A 54 6.22 -11.11 -2.92
N ARG A 55 5.83 -11.16 -4.18
CA ARG A 55 6.64 -10.65 -5.28
C ARG A 55 6.86 -9.14 -5.18
N GLU A 56 5.81 -8.37 -4.92
CA GLU A 56 5.90 -6.91 -4.83
C GLU A 56 6.82 -6.47 -3.69
N PHE A 57 6.72 -7.09 -2.52
CA PHE A 57 7.60 -6.75 -1.40
C PHE A 57 9.04 -7.15 -1.69
N GLN A 58 9.25 -8.26 -2.40
CA GLN A 58 10.61 -8.65 -2.80
C GLN A 58 11.19 -7.67 -3.81
N GLU A 59 10.41 -7.25 -4.79
CA GLU A 59 10.86 -6.32 -5.83
C GLU A 59 11.12 -4.92 -5.26
N GLU A 60 10.21 -4.41 -4.43
CA GLU A 60 10.28 -3.02 -3.97
C GLU A 60 11.33 -2.79 -2.88
N ILE A 61 11.44 -3.70 -1.93
CA ILE A 61 12.31 -3.52 -0.76
C ILE A 61 13.11 -4.75 -0.38
N GLN A 62 13.08 -5.80 -1.22
CA GLN A 62 13.81 -7.05 -0.98
C GLN A 62 13.46 -7.67 0.37
N ALA A 63 12.19 -7.63 0.74
CA ALA A 63 11.70 -8.13 2.02
C ALA A 63 10.96 -9.44 1.85
N GLU A 64 11.25 -10.38 2.74
CA GLU A 64 10.46 -11.59 2.91
C GLU A 64 9.39 -11.34 3.95
N LEU A 65 8.19 -11.83 3.70
CA LEU A 65 7.04 -11.67 4.59
C LEU A 65 6.75 -12.96 5.33
N THR A 66 6.22 -12.82 6.54
CA THR A 66 5.77 -13.93 7.37
C THR A 66 4.45 -13.55 8.05
N ASN A 67 3.81 -14.53 8.69
CA ASN A 67 2.53 -14.32 9.39
C ASN A 67 1.50 -13.62 8.52
N ILE A 68 1.38 -14.08 7.27
CA ILE A 68 0.50 -13.44 6.28
C ILE A 68 -0.95 -13.88 6.52
N GLN A 69 -1.83 -12.90 6.71
CA GLN A 69 -3.24 -13.12 6.97
C GLN A 69 -4.09 -12.30 5.99
N TYR A 70 -5.01 -12.97 5.31
CA TYR A 70 -5.95 -12.28 4.41
C TYR A 70 -6.97 -11.48 5.22
N LEU A 71 -7.19 -10.22 4.85
CA LEU A 71 -8.12 -9.34 5.53
C LEU A 71 -9.43 -9.13 4.78
N GLY A 72 -9.36 -8.92 3.47
CA GLY A 72 -10.57 -8.68 2.70
C GLY A 72 -10.32 -8.03 1.35
N PHE A 73 -11.40 -7.77 0.66
CA PHE A 73 -11.44 -7.21 -0.67
C PHE A 73 -12.17 -5.87 -0.68
N VAL A 74 -11.63 -4.90 -1.39
CA VAL A 74 -12.21 -3.56 -1.51
C VAL A 74 -12.24 -3.15 -2.97
N GLU A 75 -13.37 -2.65 -3.43
CA GLU A 75 -13.49 -1.98 -4.72
C GLU A 75 -13.36 -0.48 -4.47
N SER A 76 -12.51 0.20 -5.23
CA SER A 76 -12.26 1.62 -5.03
C SER A 76 -12.29 2.36 -6.35
N THR A 77 -13.10 3.43 -6.41
CA THR A 77 -13.06 4.39 -7.50
C THR A 77 -12.67 5.74 -6.90
N PHE A 78 -11.83 6.46 -7.61
CA PHE A 78 -11.28 7.72 -7.11
C PHE A 78 -10.86 8.60 -8.28
N THR A 79 -10.53 9.84 -7.98
CA THR A 79 -9.93 10.74 -8.95
C THR A 79 -8.51 11.08 -8.48
N TYR A 80 -7.55 10.90 -9.36
CA TYR A 80 -6.16 11.24 -9.11
C TYR A 80 -5.61 12.03 -10.28
N GLU A 81 -5.04 13.20 -10.00
CA GLU A 81 -4.51 14.11 -11.03
C GLU A 81 -5.55 14.43 -12.12
N GLY A 82 -6.80 14.55 -11.68
CA GLY A 82 -7.92 14.84 -12.59
C GLY A 82 -8.43 13.66 -13.40
N LYS A 83 -7.92 12.45 -13.17
CA LYS A 83 -8.31 11.25 -13.90
C LYS A 83 -9.00 10.25 -13.00
N LEU A 84 -10.04 9.60 -13.53
CA LEU A 84 -10.75 8.55 -12.80
C LEU A 84 -9.87 7.30 -12.69
N GLY A 85 -9.70 6.79 -11.47
CA GLY A 85 -9.05 5.52 -11.20
C GLY A 85 -10.06 4.50 -10.71
N HIS A 86 -9.80 3.23 -10.98
CA HIS A 86 -10.66 2.13 -10.55
C HIS A 86 -9.78 0.95 -10.15
N GLU A 87 -9.87 0.53 -8.90
CA GLU A 87 -9.00 -0.53 -8.36
C GLU A 87 -9.80 -1.57 -7.58
N TRP A 88 -9.43 -2.82 -7.76
CA TRP A 88 -9.90 -3.95 -6.96
C TRP A 88 -8.74 -4.40 -6.10
N ILE A 89 -8.87 -4.27 -4.77
CA ILE A 89 -7.75 -4.40 -3.85
C ILE A 89 -7.98 -5.56 -2.89
N GLN A 90 -7.01 -6.49 -2.86
CA GLN A 90 -6.94 -7.54 -1.85
C GLN A 90 -6.04 -7.05 -0.73
N PHE A 91 -6.53 -7.08 0.50
CA PHE A 91 -5.77 -6.64 1.67
C PHE A 91 -5.27 -7.82 2.48
N TYR A 92 -4.00 -7.75 2.86
CA TYR A 92 -3.37 -8.70 3.78
C TYR A 92 -2.75 -7.95 4.94
N ARG A 93 -2.70 -8.61 6.09
CA ARG A 93 -1.84 -8.20 7.20
C ARG A 93 -0.65 -9.14 7.20
N CYS A 94 0.54 -8.62 7.42
CA CYS A 94 1.75 -9.43 7.42
C CYS A 94 2.83 -8.80 8.27
N ASP A 95 3.89 -9.57 8.52
CA ASP A 95 5.07 -9.11 9.23
C ASP A 95 6.30 -9.27 8.36
N PHE A 96 7.32 -8.47 8.62
CA PHE A 96 8.63 -8.70 8.04
C PHE A 96 9.28 -9.90 8.72
N ALA A 97 9.87 -10.80 7.92
CA ALA A 97 10.67 -11.90 8.45
C ALA A 97 11.96 -11.39 9.07
N ASP A 98 12.56 -10.34 8.49
CA ASP A 98 13.76 -9.70 8.99
C ASP A 98 13.39 -8.55 9.93
N ALA A 99 13.71 -8.71 11.22
CA ALA A 99 13.38 -7.72 12.24
C ALA A 99 14.06 -6.37 12.02
N GLU A 100 15.12 -6.31 11.22
CA GLU A 100 15.83 -5.06 10.97
C GLU A 100 14.97 -4.00 10.29
N PHE A 101 13.95 -4.41 9.52
CA PHE A 101 13.03 -3.46 8.89
C PHE A 101 12.31 -2.60 9.92
N TYR A 102 12.03 -3.15 11.11
CA TYR A 102 11.34 -2.43 12.17
C TYR A 102 12.24 -1.40 12.87
N GLN A 103 13.56 -1.49 12.67
CA GLN A 103 14.52 -0.55 13.24
C GLN A 103 14.72 0.71 12.39
N LYS A 104 14.25 0.67 11.14
CA LYS A 104 14.43 1.77 10.20
C LYS A 104 13.29 2.77 10.32
N GLU A 105 13.61 4.05 10.43
CA GLU A 105 12.59 5.10 10.40
C GLU A 105 12.02 5.26 9.00
N GLN A 106 12.88 5.08 7.99
CA GLN A 106 12.50 5.16 6.58
C GLN A 106 13.02 3.94 5.85
N ILE A 107 12.19 3.41 4.95
CA ILE A 107 12.55 2.28 4.10
C ILE A 107 12.51 2.78 2.66
N TYR A 108 13.65 2.66 1.97
CA TYR A 108 13.76 3.09 0.58
C TYR A 108 13.20 2.01 -0.33
N CYS A 109 12.27 2.42 -1.17
CA CYS A 109 11.52 1.52 -2.06
C CYS A 109 11.85 1.82 -3.52
N ILE A 110 11.79 0.77 -4.35
CA ILE A 110 12.02 0.89 -5.79
C ILE A 110 10.85 0.23 -6.52
N GLU A 111 10.26 0.96 -7.47
CA GLU A 111 9.25 0.41 -8.38
C GLU A 111 9.66 0.77 -9.80
N GLY A 112 10.24 -0.20 -10.53
CA GLY A 112 10.84 0.07 -11.82
C GLY A 112 11.97 1.09 -11.71
N LYS A 113 11.79 2.26 -12.32
CA LYS A 113 12.74 3.38 -12.21
C LYS A 113 12.36 4.38 -11.13
N LEU A 114 11.15 4.23 -10.57
CA LEU A 114 10.65 5.12 -9.53
C LEU A 114 11.24 4.73 -8.18
N LYS A 115 11.74 5.71 -7.45
CA LYS A 115 12.21 5.54 -6.07
C LYS A 115 11.30 6.33 -5.15
N PHE A 116 10.91 5.72 -4.05
CA PHE A 116 10.08 6.38 -3.05
C PHE A 116 10.45 5.88 -1.65
N VAL A 117 9.87 6.50 -0.64
CA VAL A 117 10.19 6.19 0.74
C VAL A 117 8.92 5.77 1.48
N ALA A 118 9.02 4.66 2.22
CA ALA A 118 7.98 4.25 3.15
C ALA A 118 8.42 4.61 4.57
N SER A 119 7.47 4.95 5.41
CA SER A 119 7.72 5.31 6.80
C SER A 119 6.60 4.80 7.70
N TRP A 120 6.91 4.76 8.99
CA TRP A 120 5.97 4.32 10.01
C TRP A 120 5.16 5.52 10.49
N VAL A 121 3.83 5.45 10.34
CA VAL A 121 2.93 6.54 10.73
C VAL A 121 1.92 6.01 11.73
N GLU A 122 1.68 6.79 12.78
CA GLU A 122 0.73 6.42 13.83
C GLU A 122 -0.68 6.26 13.24
N CYS A 123 -1.30 5.11 13.51
CA CYS A 123 -2.63 4.79 12.98
C CYS A 123 -3.69 5.83 13.39
N ASP A 124 -3.57 6.40 14.58
CA ASP A 124 -4.53 7.40 15.05
C ASP A 124 -4.57 8.65 14.16
N ARG A 125 -3.47 8.99 13.53
CA ARG A 125 -3.45 10.13 12.60
C ARG A 125 -4.33 9.89 11.38
N PHE A 126 -4.51 8.63 10.99
CA PHE A 126 -5.44 8.25 9.94
C PHE A 126 -6.87 8.17 10.46
N ARG A 127 -7.06 7.61 11.65
CA ARG A 127 -8.39 7.46 12.26
C ARG A 127 -9.05 8.82 12.51
N THR A 128 -8.26 9.81 12.92
CA THR A 128 -8.74 11.18 13.16
C THR A 128 -8.89 12.01 11.90
N ARG A 129 -8.45 11.48 10.75
CA ARG A 129 -8.42 12.18 9.47
C ARG A 129 -7.43 13.35 9.44
N GLU A 130 -6.49 13.42 10.37
CA GLU A 130 -5.37 14.36 10.29
C GLU A 130 -4.57 14.09 9.02
N LEU A 131 -4.34 12.80 8.71
CA LEU A 131 -3.72 12.35 7.48
C LEU A 131 -4.70 11.46 6.73
N GLN A 132 -4.63 11.52 5.40
CA GLN A 132 -5.54 10.75 4.54
C GLN A 132 -4.90 9.42 4.14
N LEU A 133 -5.54 8.32 4.51
CA LEU A 133 -5.18 6.97 4.06
C LEU A 133 -6.06 6.59 2.88
N VAL A 134 -5.46 6.11 1.81
CA VAL A 134 -6.20 5.69 0.62
C VAL A 134 -5.98 4.21 0.32
N PRO A 135 -7.01 3.47 -0.09
CA PRO A 135 -8.41 3.88 -0.10
C PRO A 135 -8.93 4.06 1.33
N GLU A 136 -9.94 4.90 1.49
CA GLU A 136 -10.49 5.17 2.83
C GLU A 136 -10.98 3.91 3.52
N ALA A 137 -11.48 2.94 2.76
CA ALA A 137 -11.95 1.66 3.31
C ALA A 137 -10.85 0.89 4.05
N CYS A 138 -9.57 1.20 3.82
CA CYS A 138 -8.45 0.61 4.55
C CYS A 138 -8.52 0.90 6.05
N LEU A 139 -9.18 1.99 6.45
CA LEU A 139 -9.36 2.35 7.86
C LEU A 139 -10.02 1.25 8.68
N GLN A 140 -10.85 0.42 8.05
CA GLN A 140 -11.53 -0.68 8.77
C GLN A 140 -10.55 -1.71 9.34
N TYR A 141 -9.34 -1.74 8.84
CA TYR A 141 -8.32 -2.71 9.26
C TYR A 141 -7.35 -2.16 10.31
N LEU A 142 -7.47 -0.91 10.69
CA LEU A 142 -6.55 -0.28 11.67
C LEU A 142 -6.96 -0.51 13.11
#